data_a8391c450e9b8caba3786282c581c4d0
#
_entry.id   a8391c450e9b8caba3786282c581c4d0
#
_cell.length_a   1.000
_cell.length_b   1.000
_cell.length_c   1.000
_cell.angle_alpha   90.00
_cell.angle_beta   90.00
_cell.angle_gamma   90.00
#
_symmetry.space_group_name_H-M   'P 1'
#
loop_
_entity.id
_entity.type
_entity.pdbx_description
1 polymer ?
#
loop_
_entity_poly.entity_id
_entity_poly.type
_entity_poly.pdbx_seq_one_letter_code
_entity_poly.pdbx_strand_id
1 'polypeptide(L)'
;MHAQFRARFAAVELDRDAIFVRQDRIWTSAGVTTGIDMALALVEDDYGHDISLSAARELAVFIKRPGTQPQISEILLAQSRHVPLFEALHLWIIENLSREGLSVEQLAEQVGMSPRNFARVYKQKTGRTPAKGVEHFRLEAARRLLQDLHLPVEQIARQCGFGSEERMRLTFQRNLGFSPSEYRSKVTG
;
A
#
# COMPACT_ATOMS: atom_id res chain seq x y z
N MET A 1 19.26 9.03 8.71
CA MET A 1 18.47 9.93 9.56
C MET A 1 18.01 9.26 10.86
N HIS A 2 17.32 8.12 10.85
CA HIS A 2 16.84 7.42 12.07
C HIS A 2 17.93 7.07 13.09
N ALA A 3 19.09 6.54 12.64
CA ALA A 3 20.20 6.21 13.54
C ALA A 3 20.77 7.45 14.28
N GLN A 4 20.88 8.56 13.58
CA GLN A 4 21.35 9.82 14.16
C GLN A 4 20.35 10.41 15.15
N PHE A 5 19.06 10.30 14.86
CA PHE A 5 17.99 10.73 15.76
C PHE A 5 18.00 9.91 17.07
N ARG A 6 18.04 8.58 16.96
CA ARG A 6 18.13 7.69 18.13
C ARG A 6 19.37 7.95 19.00
N ALA A 7 20.51 8.22 18.37
CA ALA A 7 21.73 8.55 19.11
C ALA A 7 21.61 9.85 19.91
N ARG A 8 20.80 10.80 19.42
CA ARG A 8 20.61 12.11 20.06
C ARG A 8 19.47 12.11 21.09
N PHE A 9 18.44 11.29 20.88
CA PHE A 9 17.21 11.24 21.67
C PHE A 9 16.88 9.80 22.10
N ALA A 10 17.71 9.21 22.95
CA ALA A 10 17.59 7.81 23.36
C ALA A 10 16.29 7.47 24.10
N ALA A 11 15.65 8.45 24.74
CA ALA A 11 14.38 8.28 25.47
C ALA A 11 13.14 8.31 24.56
N VAL A 12 13.30 8.63 23.26
CA VAL A 12 12.17 8.67 22.32
C VAL A 12 12.04 7.33 21.62
N GLU A 13 10.87 6.71 21.75
CA GLU A 13 10.51 5.53 20.98
C GLU A 13 10.16 5.97 19.54
N LEU A 14 10.89 5.44 18.56
CA LEU A 14 10.75 5.81 17.16
C LEU A 14 10.11 4.66 16.40
N ASP A 15 8.89 4.86 15.92
CA ASP A 15 8.30 4.00 14.91
C ASP A 15 8.87 4.35 13.52
N ARG A 16 9.48 3.36 12.85
CA ARG A 16 10.15 3.55 11.56
C ARG A 16 9.23 3.42 10.38
N ASP A 17 8.11 2.76 10.56
CA ASP A 17 7.23 2.37 9.47
C ASP A 17 5.97 3.24 9.41
N ALA A 18 5.51 3.76 10.53
CA ALA A 18 4.34 4.63 10.60
C ALA A 18 4.56 5.96 9.88
N ILE A 19 3.57 6.41 9.11
CA ILE A 19 3.60 7.71 8.44
C ILE A 19 3.28 8.87 9.39
N PHE A 20 2.46 8.62 10.39
CA PHE A 20 2.28 9.49 11.55
C PHE A 20 1.92 8.64 12.78
N VAL A 21 2.23 9.16 13.95
CA VAL A 21 1.96 8.53 15.24
C VAL A 21 1.24 9.54 16.14
N ARG A 22 0.23 9.06 16.85
CA ARG A 22 -0.44 9.77 17.95
C ARG A 22 -0.02 9.15 19.28
N GLN A 23 0.43 9.98 20.20
CA GLN A 23 0.66 9.62 21.59
C GLN A 23 0.03 10.68 22.47
N ASP A 24 -1.10 10.37 23.07
CA ASP A 24 -1.94 11.30 23.84
C ASP A 24 -2.30 12.56 23.04
N ARG A 25 -1.72 13.70 23.40
CA ARG A 25 -1.93 15.00 22.73
C ARG A 25 -0.86 15.36 21.71
N ILE A 26 0.15 14.51 21.59
CA ILE A 26 1.27 14.76 20.69
C ILE A 26 1.08 13.93 19.41
N TRP A 27 1.10 14.62 18.28
CA TRP A 27 1.05 14.00 16.96
C TRP A 27 2.34 14.31 16.22
N THR A 28 2.92 13.29 15.61
CA THR A 28 4.16 13.43 14.83
C THR A 28 4.01 12.76 13.48
N SER A 29 4.54 13.36 12.43
CA SER A 29 4.51 12.81 11.08
C SER A 29 5.92 12.63 10.51
N ALA A 30 6.05 11.68 9.58
CA ALA A 30 7.33 11.32 8.98
C ALA A 30 7.82 12.35 7.92
N GLY A 31 6.93 13.15 7.35
CA GLY A 31 7.29 14.12 6.30
C GLY A 31 6.12 14.99 5.86
N VAL A 32 6.33 15.79 4.80
CA VAL A 32 5.35 16.81 4.35
C VAL A 32 4.00 16.20 3.95
N THR A 33 4.00 15.23 3.05
CA THR A 33 2.75 14.61 2.59
C THR A 33 2.08 13.78 3.68
N THR A 34 2.84 13.16 4.58
CA THR A 34 2.33 12.46 5.74
C THR A 34 1.80 13.41 6.82
N GLY A 35 2.26 14.67 6.81
CA GLY A 35 1.68 15.75 7.60
C GLY A 35 0.27 16.12 7.14
N ILE A 36 -0.03 16.02 5.84
CA ILE A 36 -1.38 16.20 5.31
C ILE A 36 -2.29 15.05 5.79
N ASP A 37 -1.82 13.80 5.73
CA ASP A 37 -2.58 12.66 6.24
C ASP A 37 -2.85 12.78 7.74
N MET A 38 -1.85 13.23 8.52
CA MET A 38 -2.00 13.50 9.94
C MET A 38 -3.03 14.60 10.22
N ALA A 39 -3.01 15.70 9.45
CA ALA A 39 -3.97 16.79 9.60
C ALA A 39 -5.40 16.33 9.27
N LEU A 40 -5.58 15.51 8.23
CA LEU A 40 -6.87 14.91 7.90
C LEU A 40 -7.35 13.93 8.98
N ALA A 41 -6.44 13.21 9.63
CA ALA A 41 -6.78 12.34 10.75
C ALA A 41 -7.20 13.14 11.99
N LEU A 42 -6.59 14.30 12.26
CA LEU A 42 -7.03 15.23 13.31
C LEU A 42 -8.44 15.78 13.03
N VAL A 43 -8.70 16.21 11.79
CA VAL A 43 -10.05 16.66 11.39
C VAL A 43 -11.07 15.54 11.55
N GLU A 44 -10.69 14.29 11.27
CA GLU A 44 -11.59 13.14 11.46
C GLU A 44 -11.88 12.86 12.93
N ASP A 45 -10.88 12.96 13.80
CA ASP A 45 -11.04 12.80 15.26
C ASP A 45 -11.96 13.87 15.86
N ASP A 46 -11.84 15.13 15.38
CA ASP A 46 -12.59 16.25 15.92
C ASP A 46 -13.99 16.42 15.30
N TYR A 47 -14.16 16.15 14.01
CA TYR A 47 -15.35 16.50 13.24
C TYR A 47 -15.98 15.32 12.49
N GLY A 48 -15.38 14.14 12.54
CA GLY A 48 -15.87 12.93 11.91
C GLY A 48 -15.39 12.74 10.45
N HIS A 49 -15.64 11.53 9.96
CA HIS A 49 -15.14 11.01 8.70
C HIS A 49 -15.57 11.84 7.47
N ASP A 50 -16.84 12.21 7.40
CA ASP A 50 -17.40 12.91 6.24
C ASP A 50 -16.79 14.30 6.03
N ILE A 51 -16.53 15.02 7.12
CA ILE A 51 -15.89 16.34 7.08
C ILE A 51 -14.42 16.18 6.66
N SER A 52 -13.73 15.19 7.20
CA SER A 52 -12.35 14.88 6.79
C SER A 52 -12.24 14.53 5.31
N LEU A 53 -13.18 13.73 4.76
CA LEU A 53 -13.20 13.41 3.33
C LEU A 53 -13.53 14.63 2.48
N SER A 54 -14.43 15.50 2.93
CA SER A 54 -14.73 16.76 2.23
C SER A 54 -13.49 17.64 2.13
N ALA A 55 -12.78 17.81 3.25
CA ALA A 55 -11.50 18.55 3.27
C ALA A 55 -10.44 17.92 2.36
N ALA A 56 -10.34 16.59 2.34
CA ALA A 56 -9.41 15.89 1.46
C ALA A 56 -9.72 16.14 -0.03
N ARG A 57 -11.00 16.20 -0.41
CA ARG A 57 -11.41 16.51 -1.79
C ARG A 57 -11.06 17.93 -2.18
N GLU A 58 -11.32 18.91 -1.31
CA GLU A 58 -10.95 20.32 -1.55
C GLU A 58 -9.44 20.52 -1.70
N LEU A 59 -8.65 19.75 -0.94
CA LEU A 59 -7.19 19.75 -1.03
C LEU A 59 -6.64 18.94 -2.21
N ALA A 60 -7.50 18.36 -3.05
CA ALA A 60 -7.13 17.45 -4.13
C ALA A 60 -6.23 16.29 -3.67
N VAL A 61 -6.40 15.83 -2.42
CA VAL A 61 -5.69 14.67 -1.90
C VAL A 61 -6.22 13.41 -2.58
N PHE A 62 -5.37 12.76 -3.36
CA PHE A 62 -5.76 11.58 -4.14
C PHE A 62 -6.14 10.38 -3.26
N ILE A 63 -5.45 10.18 -2.14
CA ILE A 63 -5.70 9.12 -1.16
C ILE A 63 -5.34 9.62 0.23
N LYS A 64 -6.27 9.51 1.18
CA LYS A 64 -6.01 9.64 2.61
C LYS A 64 -5.40 8.35 3.13
N ARG A 65 -4.29 8.42 3.85
CA ARG A 65 -3.54 7.27 4.36
C ARG A 65 -3.68 7.16 5.88
N PRO A 66 -3.92 5.96 6.45
CA PRO A 66 -3.87 5.76 7.90
C PRO A 66 -2.44 5.82 8.42
N GLY A 67 -2.25 6.24 9.66
CA GLY A 67 -0.94 6.38 10.30
C GLY A 67 -0.08 5.11 10.27
N THR A 68 -0.72 3.94 10.28
CA THR A 68 -0.07 2.62 10.25
C THR A 68 0.43 2.20 8.86
N GLN A 69 0.19 3.02 7.81
CA GLN A 69 0.70 2.70 6.47
C GLN A 69 2.22 2.88 6.43
N PRO A 70 2.99 2.00 5.75
CA PRO A 70 4.42 2.18 5.59
C PRO A 70 4.77 3.53 4.97
N GLN A 71 5.81 4.20 5.50
CA GLN A 71 6.26 5.54 5.04
C GLN A 71 6.58 5.58 3.56
N ILE A 72 7.12 4.49 3.05
CA ILE A 72 7.47 4.37 1.63
C ILE A 72 6.52 3.37 1.00
N SER A 73 5.63 3.87 0.12
CA SER A 73 4.82 2.96 -0.68
C SER A 73 5.75 2.15 -1.60
N GLU A 74 5.44 0.88 -1.79
CA GLU A 74 6.20 0.03 -2.72
C GLU A 74 6.11 0.55 -4.16
N ILE A 75 5.06 1.29 -4.50
CA ILE A 75 4.95 2.00 -5.77
C ILE A 75 6.04 3.07 -5.86
N LEU A 76 6.27 3.83 -4.77
CA LEU A 76 7.33 4.83 -4.72
C LEU A 76 8.72 4.19 -4.70
N LEU A 77 8.88 3.04 -4.03
CA LEU A 77 10.12 2.25 -4.09
C LEU A 77 10.38 1.70 -5.48
N ALA A 78 9.34 1.27 -6.19
CA ALA A 78 9.46 0.86 -7.59
C ALA A 78 9.89 2.02 -8.48
N GLN A 79 9.36 3.23 -8.26
CA GLN A 79 9.76 4.45 -8.95
C GLN A 79 11.20 4.90 -8.58
N SER A 80 11.58 4.81 -7.29
CA SER A 80 12.91 5.27 -6.82
C SER A 80 14.06 4.37 -7.26
N ARG A 81 13.80 3.10 -7.57
CA ARG A 81 14.80 2.18 -8.10
C ARG A 81 15.16 2.42 -9.57
N HIS A 82 14.61 3.48 -10.19
CA HIS A 82 14.85 3.86 -11.58
C HIS A 82 14.98 2.64 -12.49
N VAL A 83 13.87 1.90 -12.65
CA VAL A 83 13.78 0.84 -13.64
C VAL A 83 12.73 1.29 -14.67
N PRO A 84 13.12 2.22 -15.60
CA PRO A 84 12.20 2.75 -16.62
C PRO A 84 11.53 1.62 -17.42
N LEU A 85 12.25 0.50 -17.54
CA LEU A 85 11.81 -0.70 -18.25
C LEU A 85 10.49 -1.28 -17.68
N PHE A 86 10.23 -1.15 -16.37
CA PHE A 86 9.05 -1.76 -15.74
C PHE A 86 8.02 -0.76 -15.20
N GLU A 87 8.26 0.55 -15.32
CA GLU A 87 7.28 1.55 -14.85
C GLU A 87 5.95 1.41 -15.58
N ALA A 88 5.97 1.37 -16.90
CA ALA A 88 4.77 1.17 -17.72
C ALA A 88 4.09 -0.18 -17.41
N LEU A 89 4.87 -1.24 -17.19
CA LEU A 89 4.34 -2.53 -16.80
C LEU A 89 3.65 -2.49 -15.43
N HIS A 90 4.24 -1.81 -14.45
CA HIS A 90 3.65 -1.70 -13.11
C HIS A 90 2.33 -0.92 -13.15
N LEU A 91 2.26 0.17 -13.91
CA LEU A 91 1.01 0.91 -14.12
C LEU A 91 -0.03 0.01 -14.80
N TRP A 92 0.35 -0.69 -15.86
CA TRP A 92 -0.52 -1.63 -16.53
C TRP A 92 -1.03 -2.76 -15.60
N ILE A 93 -0.17 -3.31 -14.73
CA ILE A 93 -0.58 -4.30 -13.73
C ILE A 93 -1.64 -3.70 -12.81
N ILE A 94 -1.43 -2.49 -12.29
CA ILE A 94 -2.35 -1.82 -11.36
C ILE A 94 -3.72 -1.60 -12.01
N GLU A 95 -3.75 -1.18 -13.26
CA GLU A 95 -4.99 -0.97 -14.03
C GLU A 95 -5.72 -2.28 -14.36
N ASN A 96 -4.99 -3.40 -14.36
CA ASN A 96 -5.53 -4.72 -14.75
C ASN A 96 -5.59 -5.74 -13.61
N LEU A 97 -5.50 -5.30 -12.35
CA LEU A 97 -5.45 -6.20 -11.18
C LEU A 97 -6.64 -7.15 -11.08
N SER A 98 -7.84 -6.70 -11.48
CA SER A 98 -9.06 -7.49 -11.45
C SER A 98 -9.07 -8.65 -12.44
N ARG A 99 -8.19 -8.64 -13.46
CA ARG A 99 -8.10 -9.74 -14.42
C ARG A 99 -7.63 -11.00 -13.73
N GLU A 100 -8.40 -12.07 -13.87
CA GLU A 100 -7.94 -13.40 -13.49
C GLU A 100 -6.73 -13.78 -14.36
N GLY A 101 -5.66 -14.24 -13.71
CA GLY A 101 -4.54 -14.85 -14.41
C GLY A 101 -3.53 -13.90 -15.05
N LEU A 102 -3.14 -12.80 -14.37
CA LEU A 102 -1.94 -12.06 -14.76
C LEU A 102 -0.72 -13.00 -14.72
N SER A 103 -0.53 -13.73 -15.82
CA SER A 103 0.52 -14.74 -15.94
C SER A 103 1.87 -14.12 -16.29
N VAL A 104 2.95 -14.86 -16.09
CA VAL A 104 4.31 -14.41 -16.43
C VAL A 104 4.42 -14.18 -17.94
N GLU A 105 3.70 -14.97 -18.74
CA GLU A 105 3.66 -14.86 -20.20
C GLU A 105 3.05 -13.53 -20.63
N GLN A 106 1.90 -13.17 -20.06
CA GLN A 106 1.23 -11.89 -20.36
C GLN A 106 2.08 -10.69 -19.93
N LEU A 107 2.70 -10.75 -18.76
CA LEU A 107 3.59 -9.67 -18.29
C LEU A 107 4.84 -9.54 -19.17
N ALA A 108 5.38 -10.65 -19.64
CA ALA A 108 6.53 -10.68 -20.53
C ALA A 108 6.18 -10.08 -21.92
N GLU A 109 4.99 -10.38 -22.42
CA GLU A 109 4.46 -9.82 -23.67
C GLU A 109 4.35 -8.29 -23.61
N GLN A 110 3.88 -7.73 -22.49
CA GLN A 110 3.76 -6.28 -22.30
C GLN A 110 5.09 -5.53 -22.43
N VAL A 111 6.21 -6.21 -22.17
CA VAL A 111 7.55 -5.62 -22.26
C VAL A 111 8.39 -6.19 -23.41
N GLY A 112 7.78 -6.94 -24.31
CA GLY A 112 8.45 -7.50 -25.49
C GLY A 112 9.54 -8.51 -25.17
N MET A 113 9.40 -9.27 -24.07
CA MET A 113 10.41 -10.25 -23.64
C MET A 113 9.87 -11.68 -23.68
N SER A 114 10.79 -12.66 -23.82
CA SER A 114 10.41 -14.04 -23.53
C SER A 114 10.14 -14.23 -22.03
N PRO A 115 9.20 -15.12 -21.62
CA PRO A 115 8.83 -15.33 -20.22
C PRO A 115 10.02 -15.63 -19.31
N ARG A 116 10.97 -16.46 -19.80
CA ARG A 116 12.17 -16.83 -19.05
C ARG A 116 13.11 -15.62 -18.83
N ASN A 117 13.34 -14.81 -19.85
CA ASN A 117 14.18 -13.61 -19.75
C ASN A 117 13.51 -12.57 -18.85
N PHE A 118 12.22 -12.32 -19.05
CA PHE A 118 11.43 -11.43 -18.22
C PHE A 118 11.51 -11.80 -16.73
N ALA A 119 11.24 -13.05 -16.36
CA ALA A 119 11.27 -13.50 -14.98
C ALA A 119 12.66 -13.28 -14.34
N ARG A 120 13.75 -13.55 -15.09
CA ARG A 120 15.13 -13.34 -14.63
C ARG A 120 15.43 -11.86 -14.43
N VAL A 121 15.15 -11.03 -15.44
CA VAL A 121 15.46 -9.58 -15.41
C VAL A 121 14.58 -8.86 -14.38
N TYR A 122 13.30 -9.21 -14.32
CA TYR A 122 12.36 -8.65 -13.34
C TYR A 122 12.84 -8.93 -11.90
N LYS A 123 13.20 -10.21 -11.60
CA LYS A 123 13.73 -10.58 -10.29
C LYS A 123 15.04 -9.86 -9.97
N GLN A 124 15.93 -9.76 -10.93
CA GLN A 124 17.22 -9.06 -10.77
C GLN A 124 17.02 -7.58 -10.46
N LYS A 125 16.08 -6.92 -11.14
CA LYS A 125 15.85 -5.47 -11.03
C LYS A 125 14.94 -5.09 -9.86
N THR A 126 13.90 -5.89 -9.58
CA THR A 126 12.91 -5.57 -8.54
C THR A 126 13.15 -6.31 -7.21
N GLY A 127 14.00 -7.33 -7.21
CA GLY A 127 14.24 -8.20 -6.05
C GLY A 127 13.18 -9.27 -5.84
N ARG A 128 12.10 -9.29 -6.65
CA ARG A 128 10.94 -10.18 -6.52
C ARG A 128 10.67 -10.93 -7.82
N THR A 129 10.07 -12.12 -7.72
CA THR A 129 9.53 -12.79 -8.92
C THR A 129 8.32 -12.02 -9.45
N PRO A 130 7.99 -12.12 -10.77
CA PRO A 130 6.81 -11.45 -11.33
C PRO A 130 5.51 -11.77 -10.58
N ALA A 131 5.29 -13.06 -10.25
CA ALA A 131 4.11 -13.47 -9.48
C ALA A 131 4.05 -12.82 -8.09
N LYS A 132 5.17 -12.67 -7.41
CA LYS A 132 5.26 -11.94 -6.12
C LYS A 132 5.08 -10.43 -6.30
N GLY A 133 5.46 -9.88 -7.44
CA GLY A 133 5.17 -8.49 -7.80
C GLY A 133 3.67 -8.25 -7.93
N VAL A 134 2.97 -9.08 -8.71
CA VAL A 134 1.50 -9.01 -8.87
C VAL A 134 0.79 -9.22 -7.53
N GLU A 135 1.18 -10.24 -6.75
CA GLU A 135 0.63 -10.49 -5.42
C GLU A 135 0.73 -9.24 -4.53
N HIS A 136 1.87 -8.57 -4.59
CA HIS A 136 2.12 -7.36 -3.81
C HIS A 136 1.21 -6.21 -4.23
N PHE A 137 1.06 -5.92 -5.53
CA PHE A 137 0.14 -4.89 -6.01
C PHE A 137 -1.32 -5.19 -5.64
N ARG A 138 -1.74 -6.46 -5.72
CA ARG A 138 -3.06 -6.90 -5.25
C ARG A 138 -3.26 -6.64 -3.76
N LEU A 139 -2.25 -6.94 -2.95
CA LEU A 139 -2.29 -6.73 -1.50
C LEU A 139 -2.42 -5.24 -1.18
N GLU A 140 -1.65 -4.37 -1.84
CA GLU A 140 -1.71 -2.92 -1.65
C GLU A 140 -3.08 -2.35 -2.07
N ALA A 141 -3.63 -2.79 -3.20
CA ALA A 141 -4.95 -2.39 -3.64
C ALA A 141 -6.04 -2.81 -2.63
N ALA A 142 -5.96 -4.05 -2.13
CA ALA A 142 -6.92 -4.55 -1.14
C ALA A 142 -6.83 -3.79 0.20
N ARG A 143 -5.64 -3.46 0.65
CA ARG A 143 -5.44 -2.65 1.87
C ARG A 143 -6.14 -1.29 1.78
N ARG A 144 -6.13 -0.65 0.60
CA ARG A 144 -6.83 0.61 0.35
C ARG A 144 -8.34 0.43 0.39
N LEU A 145 -8.86 -0.59 -0.32
CA LEU A 145 -10.31 -0.84 -0.37
C LEU A 145 -10.88 -1.32 0.97
N LEU A 146 -10.08 -1.94 1.82
CA LEU A 146 -10.51 -2.36 3.17
C LEU A 146 -10.76 -1.18 4.13
N GLN A 147 -10.31 0.03 3.78
CA GLN A 147 -10.64 1.24 4.53
C GLN A 147 -12.10 1.68 4.32
N ASP A 148 -12.73 1.24 3.22
CA ASP A 148 -14.15 1.44 3.00
C ASP A 148 -14.96 0.37 3.75
N LEU A 149 -15.68 0.80 4.80
CA LEU A 149 -16.51 -0.07 5.65
C LEU A 149 -17.69 -0.67 4.91
N HIS A 150 -18.13 -0.06 3.81
CA HIS A 150 -19.30 -0.50 3.05
C HIS A 150 -18.97 -1.58 2.01
N LEU A 151 -17.68 -1.76 1.66
CA LEU A 151 -17.29 -2.77 0.68
C LEU A 151 -17.16 -4.16 1.32
N PRO A 152 -17.93 -5.17 0.87
CA PRO A 152 -17.75 -6.56 1.31
C PRO A 152 -16.36 -7.09 0.97
N VAL A 153 -15.77 -7.89 1.87
CA VAL A 153 -14.44 -8.48 1.67
C VAL A 153 -14.36 -9.33 0.40
N GLU A 154 -15.43 -10.06 0.09
CA GLU A 154 -15.55 -10.85 -1.14
C GLU A 154 -15.47 -9.98 -2.40
N GLN A 155 -16.13 -8.81 -2.38
CA GLN A 155 -16.08 -7.87 -3.50
C GLN A 155 -14.68 -7.29 -3.68
N ILE A 156 -14.01 -6.95 -2.58
CA ILE A 156 -12.61 -6.49 -2.60
C ILE A 156 -11.69 -7.57 -3.18
N ALA A 157 -11.86 -8.83 -2.76
CA ALA A 157 -11.07 -9.94 -3.28
C ALA A 157 -11.21 -10.09 -4.80
N ARG A 158 -12.42 -9.92 -5.33
CA ARG A 158 -12.68 -9.93 -6.79
C ARG A 158 -12.06 -8.72 -7.47
N GLN A 159 -12.30 -7.52 -6.98
CA GLN A 159 -11.77 -6.28 -7.59
C GLN A 159 -10.24 -6.25 -7.61
N CYS A 160 -9.59 -6.79 -6.59
CA CYS A 160 -8.13 -6.88 -6.51
C CYS A 160 -7.56 -8.12 -7.22
N GLY A 161 -8.38 -8.96 -7.85
CA GLY A 161 -7.94 -10.10 -8.65
C GLY A 161 -7.41 -11.28 -7.85
N PHE A 162 -7.77 -11.44 -6.57
CA PHE A 162 -7.45 -12.65 -5.80
C PHE A 162 -8.26 -13.87 -6.26
N GLY A 163 -9.37 -13.66 -6.98
CA GLY A 163 -10.28 -14.69 -7.45
C GLY A 163 -11.22 -15.22 -6.36
N SER A 164 -10.77 -15.31 -5.10
CA SER A 164 -11.62 -15.69 -3.97
C SER A 164 -11.20 -14.99 -2.68
N GLU A 165 -12.16 -14.85 -1.76
CA GLU A 165 -11.92 -14.33 -0.41
C GLU A 165 -10.87 -15.16 0.34
N GLU A 166 -10.92 -16.47 0.21
CA GLU A 166 -9.97 -17.38 0.87
C GLU A 166 -8.53 -17.18 0.39
N ARG A 167 -8.31 -16.98 -0.91
CA ARG A 167 -6.98 -16.66 -1.44
C ARG A 167 -6.47 -15.31 -0.93
N MET A 168 -7.36 -14.32 -0.84
CA MET A 168 -7.04 -13.02 -0.24
C MET A 168 -6.67 -13.20 1.24
N ARG A 169 -7.46 -13.95 2.01
CA ARG A 169 -7.21 -14.24 3.42
C ARG A 169 -5.84 -14.87 3.65
N LEU A 170 -5.51 -15.92 2.90
CA LEU A 170 -4.21 -16.60 2.98
C LEU A 170 -3.05 -15.65 2.61
N THR A 171 -3.25 -14.78 1.62
CA THR A 171 -2.23 -13.80 1.21
C THR A 171 -2.02 -12.75 2.30
N PHE A 172 -3.08 -12.24 2.91
CA PHE A 172 -3.01 -11.32 4.04
C PHE A 172 -2.31 -11.94 5.24
N GLN A 173 -2.72 -13.16 5.63
CA GLN A 173 -2.10 -13.87 6.75
C GLN A 173 -0.60 -14.07 6.54
N ARG A 174 -0.19 -14.48 5.33
CA ARG A 174 1.22 -14.76 5.00
C ARG A 174 2.08 -13.49 4.97
N ASN A 175 1.55 -12.36 4.49
CA ASN A 175 2.34 -11.14 4.29
C ASN A 175 2.22 -10.14 5.45
N LEU A 176 1.10 -10.13 6.17
CA LEU A 176 0.80 -9.13 7.20
C LEU A 176 0.55 -9.73 8.58
N GLY A 177 0.37 -11.05 8.69
CA GLY A 177 0.04 -11.72 9.95
C GLY A 177 -1.41 -11.58 10.40
N PHE A 178 -2.27 -10.96 9.60
CA PHE A 178 -3.68 -10.68 9.90
C PHE A 178 -4.58 -11.14 8.75
N SER A 179 -5.84 -11.45 9.04
CA SER A 179 -6.88 -11.59 8.03
C SER A 179 -7.34 -10.23 7.50
N PRO A 180 -8.01 -10.16 6.34
CA PRO A 180 -8.58 -8.91 5.81
C PRO A 180 -9.55 -8.24 6.79
N SER A 181 -10.38 -9.00 7.51
CA SER A 181 -11.32 -8.47 8.49
C SER A 181 -10.62 -7.90 9.72
N GLU A 182 -9.61 -8.59 10.24
CA GLU A 182 -8.78 -8.08 11.35
C GLU A 182 -8.00 -6.83 10.93
N TYR A 183 -7.49 -6.80 9.68
CA TYR A 183 -6.84 -5.61 9.15
C TYR A 183 -7.81 -4.43 9.09
N ARG A 184 -9.03 -4.64 8.56
CA ARG A 184 -10.08 -3.62 8.53
C ARG A 184 -10.34 -3.06 9.92
N SER A 185 -10.59 -3.91 10.91
CA SER A 185 -10.86 -3.48 12.29
C SER A 185 -9.74 -2.64 12.89
N LYS A 186 -8.49 -2.90 12.52
CA LYS A 186 -7.32 -2.14 13.02
C LYS A 186 -7.14 -0.78 12.38
N VAL A 187 -7.63 -0.58 11.15
CA VAL A 187 -7.45 0.69 10.43
C VAL A 187 -8.68 1.59 10.49
N THR A 188 -9.82 1.06 10.97
CA THR A 188 -11.09 1.78 11.05
C THR A 188 -11.61 1.94 12.49
N GLY A 189 -10.96 1.34 13.48
CA GLY A 189 -11.20 1.50 14.92
C GLY A 189 -10.10 2.30 15.56
#